data_0da422a0003711c8ea7a9bd0052da43d
#
_entry.id   0da422a0003711c8ea7a9bd0052da43d
#
_cell.length_a   1.000
_cell.length_b   1.000
_cell.length_c   1.000
_cell.angle_alpha   90.00
_cell.angle_beta   90.00
_cell.angle_gamma   90.00
#
_symmetry.space_group_name_H-M   'P 1'
#
loop_
_entity.id
_entity.type
_entity.pdbx_description
1 polymer ?
#
loop_
_entity_poly.entity_id
_entity_poly.type
_entity_poly.pdbx_seq_one_letter_code
_entity_poly.pdbx_strand_id
1 'polypeptide(L)'
;MEFQNEIGIIQRKMAASVAGSSRRLEILHVLDIKAGQQVLDIGCGGGHLLEELAKAVGPNGKAIGLDTSQDQLKQANEKCALYDNASTLLGFDNKINLEKNSCDAVASAQTFEYIEDVDESIEEVARILKPSSIFVNISILW
;
A
#
# COMPACT_ATOMS: atom_id res chain seq x y z
N MET A 1 3.47 -14.18 -14.45
CA MET A 1 4.78 -14.32 -15.07
C MET A 1 5.81 -14.71 -14.01
N GLU A 2 6.74 -15.55 -14.40
CA GLU A 2 7.76 -16.10 -13.51
C GLU A 2 8.52 -15.03 -12.74
N PHE A 3 9.00 -14.01 -13.43
CA PHE A 3 9.73 -12.90 -12.84
C PHE A 3 8.93 -12.18 -11.72
N GLN A 4 7.65 -11.92 -11.97
CA GLN A 4 6.79 -11.30 -10.97
C GLN A 4 6.54 -12.22 -9.78
N ASN A 5 6.43 -13.52 -9.99
CA ASN A 5 6.24 -14.48 -8.92
C ASN A 5 7.48 -14.63 -8.03
N GLU A 6 8.67 -14.67 -8.64
CA GLU A 6 9.93 -14.73 -7.90
C GLU A 6 10.17 -13.48 -7.08
N ILE A 7 9.98 -12.30 -7.68
CA ILE A 7 10.08 -11.03 -6.96
C ILE A 7 9.05 -10.97 -5.84
N GLY A 8 7.82 -11.42 -6.11
CA GLY A 8 6.77 -11.47 -5.10
C GLY A 8 7.15 -12.32 -3.89
N ILE A 9 7.77 -13.48 -4.10
CA ILE A 9 8.26 -14.34 -3.02
C ILE A 9 9.33 -13.62 -2.20
N ILE A 10 10.30 -12.99 -2.86
CA ILE A 10 11.37 -12.24 -2.19
C ILE A 10 10.78 -11.08 -1.38
N GLN A 11 9.89 -10.32 -1.98
CA GLN A 11 9.23 -9.19 -1.31
C GLN A 11 8.45 -9.63 -0.07
N ARG A 12 7.73 -10.74 -0.13
CA ARG A 12 7.02 -11.29 1.03
C ARG A 12 7.97 -11.71 2.14
N LYS A 13 9.09 -12.35 1.80
CA LYS A 13 10.11 -12.73 2.79
C LYS A 13 10.74 -11.50 3.45
N MET A 14 11.05 -10.47 2.67
CA MET A 14 11.57 -9.20 3.19
C MET A 14 10.54 -8.51 4.09
N ALA A 15 9.28 -8.48 3.67
CA ALA A 15 8.20 -7.88 4.45
C ALA A 15 7.98 -8.59 5.79
N ALA A 16 8.15 -9.90 5.84
CA ALA A 16 8.02 -10.68 7.07
C ALA A 16 9.23 -10.58 7.99
N SER A 17 10.35 -9.98 7.54
CA SER A 17 11.57 -9.85 8.32
C SER A 17 11.46 -8.79 9.41
N VAL A 18 12.41 -8.76 10.34
CA VAL A 18 12.53 -7.71 11.37
C VAL A 18 12.71 -6.34 10.73
N ALA A 19 13.54 -6.25 9.68
CA ALA A 19 13.75 -5.00 8.95
C ALA A 19 12.46 -4.50 8.27
N GLY A 20 11.66 -5.42 7.70
CA GLY A 20 10.34 -5.09 7.14
C GLY A 20 9.39 -4.56 8.21
N SER A 21 9.35 -5.17 9.39
CA SER A 21 8.55 -4.72 10.52
C SER A 21 8.94 -3.32 10.97
N SER A 22 10.23 -3.02 11.07
CA SER A 22 10.75 -1.70 11.44
C SER A 22 10.32 -0.63 10.43
N ARG A 23 10.40 -0.91 9.12
CA ARG A 23 9.96 0.02 8.08
C ARG A 23 8.46 0.30 8.15
N ARG A 24 7.65 -0.71 8.42
CA ARG A 24 6.20 -0.52 8.58
C ARG A 24 5.86 0.36 9.77
N LEU A 25 6.56 0.19 10.89
CA LEU A 25 6.38 1.03 12.08
C LEU A 25 6.74 2.49 11.78
N GLU A 26 7.82 2.74 11.04
CA GLU A 26 8.19 4.09 10.62
C GLU A 26 7.13 4.73 9.73
N ILE A 27 6.60 3.99 8.76
CA ILE A 27 5.51 4.48 7.89
C ILE A 27 4.28 4.84 8.73
N LEU A 28 3.86 3.97 9.62
CA LEU A 28 2.69 4.20 10.48
C LEU A 28 2.87 5.42 11.37
N HIS A 29 4.08 5.60 11.90
CA HIS A 29 4.41 6.76 12.73
C HIS A 29 4.29 8.08 11.95
N VAL A 30 4.85 8.12 10.75
CA VAL A 30 4.83 9.33 9.90
C VAL A 30 3.44 9.63 9.38
N LEU A 31 2.67 8.60 8.98
CA LEU A 31 1.31 8.78 8.49
C LEU A 31 0.35 9.33 9.54
N ASP A 32 0.59 9.02 10.81
CA ASP A 32 -0.25 9.44 11.94
C ASP A 32 -1.74 9.22 11.66
N ILE A 33 -2.09 7.99 11.30
CA ILE A 33 -3.43 7.62 10.86
C ILE A 33 -4.44 7.76 11.98
N LYS A 34 -5.59 8.35 11.66
CA LYS A 34 -6.72 8.50 12.58
C LYS A 34 -7.82 7.49 12.27
N ALA A 35 -8.54 7.10 13.30
CA ALA A 35 -9.72 6.25 13.14
C ALA A 35 -10.73 6.87 12.17
N GLY A 36 -11.28 6.05 11.29
CA GLY A 36 -12.27 6.49 10.29
C GLY A 36 -11.69 6.97 8.97
N GLN A 37 -10.38 7.07 8.83
CA GLN A 37 -9.73 7.51 7.60
C GLN A 37 -9.75 6.44 6.51
N GLN A 38 -9.59 6.86 5.25
CA GLN A 38 -9.35 6.00 4.11
C GLN A 38 -7.90 6.14 3.66
N VAL A 39 -7.19 5.02 3.60
CA VAL A 39 -5.77 4.97 3.29
C VAL A 39 -5.50 3.96 2.17
N LEU A 40 -4.64 4.34 1.23
CA LEU A 40 -4.20 3.47 0.13
C LEU A 40 -2.75 3.04 0.36
N ASP A 41 -2.48 1.77 0.15
CA ASP A 41 -1.14 1.18 0.08
C ASP A 41 -0.82 0.81 -1.37
N ILE A 42 0.07 1.55 -2.01
CA ILE A 42 0.48 1.31 -3.40
C ILE A 42 1.57 0.24 -3.42
N GLY A 43 1.34 -0.82 -4.20
CA GLY A 43 2.23 -1.97 -4.22
C GLY A 43 2.13 -2.77 -2.93
N CYS A 44 0.92 -3.09 -2.51
CA CYS A 44 0.67 -3.69 -1.19
C CYS A 44 1.27 -5.08 -1.01
N GLY A 45 1.67 -5.75 -2.09
CA GLY A 45 2.27 -7.08 -2.03
C GLY A 45 1.40 -8.07 -1.27
N GLY A 46 2.00 -8.81 -0.35
CA GLY A 46 1.32 -9.82 0.47
C GLY A 46 0.48 -9.28 1.62
N GLY A 47 0.34 -7.95 1.74
CA GLY A 47 -0.61 -7.34 2.66
C GLY A 47 -0.11 -7.07 4.08
N HIS A 48 1.20 -7.12 4.33
CA HIS A 48 1.73 -6.85 5.68
C HIS A 48 1.43 -5.42 6.15
N LEU A 49 1.70 -4.42 5.31
CA LEU A 49 1.35 -3.03 5.64
C LEU A 49 -0.15 -2.81 5.60
N LEU A 50 -0.84 -3.39 4.63
CA LEU A 50 -2.30 -3.28 4.51
C LEU A 50 -3.01 -3.73 5.78
N GLU A 51 -2.58 -4.83 6.39
CA GLU A 51 -3.15 -5.32 7.65
C GLU A 51 -2.95 -4.30 8.78
N GLU A 52 -1.77 -3.72 8.89
CA GLU A 52 -1.48 -2.70 9.91
C GLU A 52 -2.30 -1.42 9.67
N LEU A 53 -2.47 -1.02 8.41
CA LEU A 53 -3.33 0.11 8.05
C LEU A 53 -4.80 -0.15 8.41
N ALA A 54 -5.29 -1.36 8.16
CA ALA A 54 -6.66 -1.75 8.51
C ALA A 54 -6.90 -1.65 10.02
N LYS A 55 -5.94 -2.10 10.83
CA LYS A 55 -5.99 -1.94 12.28
C LYS A 55 -6.02 -0.46 12.69
N ALA A 56 -5.17 0.35 12.08
CA ALA A 56 -5.03 1.77 12.43
C ALA A 56 -6.26 2.59 12.11
N VAL A 57 -6.91 2.38 10.96
CA VAL A 57 -8.12 3.12 10.58
C VAL A 57 -9.37 2.66 11.34
N GLY A 58 -9.33 1.50 11.94
CA GLY A 58 -10.44 0.96 12.72
C GLY A 58 -11.66 0.56 11.89
N PRO A 59 -12.75 0.12 12.54
CA PRO A 59 -13.89 -0.48 11.85
C PRO A 59 -14.68 0.49 10.97
N ASN A 60 -14.59 1.78 11.22
CA ASN A 60 -15.27 2.82 10.41
C ASN A 60 -14.36 3.42 9.34
N GLY A 61 -13.09 3.03 9.29
CA GLY A 61 -12.14 3.43 8.26
C GLY A 61 -12.07 2.42 7.13
N LYS A 62 -11.16 2.68 6.19
CA LYS A 62 -10.95 1.79 5.05
C LYS A 62 -9.47 1.78 4.66
N ALA A 63 -8.90 0.60 4.53
CA ALA A 63 -7.56 0.38 4.01
C ALA A 63 -7.66 -0.35 2.67
N ILE A 64 -7.04 0.21 1.64
CA ILE A 64 -7.09 -0.31 0.27
C ILE A 64 -5.67 -0.65 -0.17
N GLY A 65 -5.44 -1.87 -0.63
CA GLY A 65 -4.17 -2.30 -1.20
C GLY A 65 -4.23 -2.38 -2.71
N LEU A 66 -3.34 -1.67 -3.39
CA LEU A 66 -3.20 -1.71 -4.85
C LEU A 66 -1.97 -2.52 -5.22
N ASP A 67 -2.13 -3.44 -6.15
CA ASP A 67 -1.02 -4.19 -6.74
C ASP A 67 -1.37 -4.61 -8.16
N THR A 68 -0.36 -4.80 -9.00
CA THR A 68 -0.52 -5.31 -10.37
C THR A 68 -0.55 -6.83 -10.43
N SER A 69 -0.19 -7.50 -9.35
CA SER A 69 -0.07 -8.97 -9.28
C SER A 69 -1.28 -9.58 -8.59
N GLN A 70 -2.03 -10.40 -9.31
CA GLN A 70 -3.14 -11.18 -8.73
C GLN A 70 -2.66 -12.13 -7.63
N ASP A 71 -1.47 -12.71 -7.77
CA ASP A 71 -0.89 -13.58 -6.75
C ASP A 71 -0.65 -12.84 -5.44
N GLN A 72 -0.08 -11.64 -5.53
CA GLN A 72 0.13 -10.79 -4.36
C GLN A 72 -1.20 -10.42 -3.70
N LEU A 73 -2.19 -10.01 -4.49
CA LEU A 73 -3.50 -9.65 -3.95
C LEU A 73 -4.22 -10.83 -3.30
N LYS A 74 -4.04 -12.03 -3.82
CA LYS A 74 -4.57 -13.23 -3.18
C LYS A 74 -3.97 -13.42 -1.78
N GLN A 75 -2.66 -13.27 -1.65
CA GLN A 75 -1.97 -13.36 -0.37
C GLN A 75 -2.43 -12.25 0.58
N ALA A 76 -2.56 -11.02 0.07
CA ALA A 76 -3.04 -9.89 0.85
C ALA A 76 -4.47 -10.12 1.37
N ASN A 77 -5.36 -10.62 0.53
CA ASN A 77 -6.74 -10.92 0.92
C ASN A 77 -6.80 -12.02 1.98
N GLU A 78 -5.99 -13.06 1.87
CA GLU A 78 -5.89 -14.11 2.87
C GLU A 78 -5.39 -13.57 4.21
N LYS A 79 -4.36 -12.74 4.17
CA LYS A 79 -3.79 -12.12 5.36
C LYS A 79 -4.77 -11.18 6.06
N CYS A 80 -5.56 -10.45 5.30
CA CYS A 80 -6.52 -9.47 5.82
C CYS A 80 -7.95 -10.03 5.97
N ALA A 81 -8.14 -11.34 5.88
CA ALA A 81 -9.47 -11.96 5.85
C ALA A 81 -10.33 -11.63 7.07
N LEU A 82 -9.73 -11.33 8.22
CA LEU A 82 -10.43 -10.97 9.45
C LEU A 82 -10.82 -9.48 9.53
N TYR A 83 -10.41 -8.69 8.55
CA TYR A 83 -10.64 -7.23 8.55
C TYR A 83 -11.61 -6.85 7.42
N ASP A 84 -12.86 -6.61 7.78
CA ASP A 84 -13.89 -6.18 6.82
C ASP A 84 -13.60 -4.83 6.19
N ASN A 85 -12.77 -4.02 6.82
CA ASN A 85 -12.37 -2.69 6.36
C ASN A 85 -11.13 -2.70 5.44
N ALA A 86 -10.55 -3.86 5.19
CA ALA A 86 -9.44 -4.02 4.24
C ALA A 86 -9.98 -4.55 2.91
N SER A 87 -9.52 -3.97 1.81
CA SER A 87 -9.85 -4.40 0.46
C SER A 87 -8.65 -4.29 -0.45
N THR A 88 -8.69 -4.98 -1.58
CA THR A 88 -7.63 -4.95 -2.58
C THR A 88 -8.17 -4.46 -3.92
N LEU A 89 -7.27 -3.91 -4.72
CA LEU A 89 -7.55 -3.35 -6.02
C LEU A 89 -6.45 -3.77 -6.99
N LEU A 90 -6.82 -4.49 -8.04
CA LEU A 90 -5.89 -4.87 -9.10
C LEU A 90 -5.75 -3.70 -10.07
N GLY A 91 -4.55 -3.21 -10.26
CA GLY A 91 -4.33 -2.08 -11.17
C GLY A 91 -2.93 -1.50 -11.10
N PHE A 92 -2.76 -0.42 -11.84
CA PHE A 92 -1.48 0.27 -11.98
C PHE A 92 -1.46 1.56 -11.16
N ASP A 93 -0.28 1.90 -10.68
CA ASP A 93 0.00 3.10 -9.89
C ASP A 93 -0.18 4.41 -10.68
N ASN A 94 -0.10 4.35 -12.00
CA ASN A 94 -0.28 5.51 -12.89
C ASN A 94 -1.73 5.72 -13.34
N LYS A 95 -2.64 4.84 -12.95
CA LYS A 95 -4.08 4.96 -13.24
C LYS A 95 -4.87 4.25 -12.14
N ILE A 96 -5.09 4.97 -11.05
CA ILE A 96 -5.70 4.40 -9.85
C ILE A 96 -7.22 4.56 -9.92
N ASN A 97 -7.94 3.44 -9.81
CA ASN A 97 -9.41 3.44 -9.87
C ASN A 97 -10.03 3.86 -8.52
N LEU A 98 -9.67 5.05 -8.09
CA LEU A 98 -10.25 5.73 -6.94
C LEU A 98 -10.59 7.16 -7.32
N GLU A 99 -11.56 7.74 -6.65
CA GLU A 99 -12.00 9.10 -6.94
C GLU A 99 -10.99 10.15 -6.47
N LYS A 100 -11.03 11.31 -7.11
CA LYS A 100 -10.28 12.48 -6.70
C LYS A 100 -10.62 12.83 -5.23
N ASN A 101 -9.61 13.20 -4.46
CA ASN A 101 -9.74 13.64 -3.07
C ASN A 101 -10.46 12.59 -2.19
N SER A 102 -10.21 11.30 -2.42
CA SER A 102 -10.88 10.22 -1.69
C SER A 102 -10.02 9.65 -0.55
N CYS A 103 -8.71 9.86 -0.55
CA CYS A 103 -7.81 9.28 0.43
C CYS A 103 -7.29 10.32 1.42
N ASP A 104 -7.27 9.95 2.69
CA ASP A 104 -6.69 10.75 3.77
C ASP A 104 -5.17 10.59 3.86
N ALA A 105 -4.66 9.46 3.37
CA ALA A 105 -3.22 9.19 3.31
C ALA A 105 -2.94 8.14 2.23
N VAL A 106 -1.73 8.16 1.69
CA VAL A 106 -1.21 7.15 0.77
C VAL A 106 0.15 6.70 1.26
N ALA A 107 0.38 5.41 1.27
CA ALA A 107 1.65 4.79 1.61
C ALA A 107 2.19 3.96 0.48
N SER A 108 3.50 3.81 0.43
CA SER A 108 4.18 2.88 -0.46
C SER A 108 5.48 2.43 0.19
N ALA A 109 5.74 1.13 0.15
CA ALA A 109 6.98 0.56 0.66
C ALA A 109 7.62 -0.31 -0.42
N GLN A 110 8.83 0.05 -0.86
CA GLN A 110 9.62 -0.74 -1.82
C GLN A 110 8.89 -0.98 -3.15
N THR A 111 8.21 0.03 -3.66
CA THR A 111 7.47 -0.05 -4.92
C THR A 111 7.97 0.96 -5.95
N PHE A 112 8.19 2.20 -5.52
CA PHE A 112 8.52 3.30 -6.44
C PHE A 112 9.88 3.13 -7.12
N GLU A 113 10.81 2.37 -6.56
CA GLU A 113 12.07 2.02 -7.20
C GLU A 113 11.91 1.16 -8.47
N TYR A 114 10.74 0.52 -8.66
CA TYR A 114 10.43 -0.31 -9.82
C TYR A 114 9.52 0.39 -10.84
N ILE A 115 9.13 1.63 -10.60
CA ILE A 115 8.24 2.41 -11.47
C ILE A 115 9.06 3.16 -12.51
N GLU A 116 8.73 2.98 -13.79
CA GLU A 116 9.42 3.66 -14.89
C GLU A 116 9.06 5.14 -14.98
N ASP A 117 7.77 5.46 -14.91
CA ASP A 117 7.28 6.83 -14.95
C ASP A 117 6.74 7.25 -13.60
N VAL A 118 7.65 7.72 -12.76
CA VAL A 118 7.33 8.19 -11.40
C VAL A 118 6.43 9.43 -11.43
N ASP A 119 6.59 10.30 -12.42
CA ASP A 119 5.81 11.55 -12.51
C ASP A 119 4.31 11.26 -12.67
N GLU A 120 3.93 10.33 -13.56
CA GLU A 120 2.53 9.93 -13.71
C GLU A 120 1.96 9.34 -12.42
N SER A 121 2.73 8.51 -11.75
CA SER A 121 2.31 7.89 -10.49
C SER A 121 2.13 8.92 -9.38
N ILE A 122 3.03 9.89 -9.27
CA ILE A 122 2.92 11.00 -8.31
C ILE A 122 1.70 11.87 -8.62
N GLU A 123 1.41 12.14 -9.89
CA GLU A 123 0.21 12.88 -10.29
C GLU A 123 -1.06 12.15 -9.86
N GLU A 124 -1.12 10.82 -10.02
CA GLU A 124 -2.25 10.02 -9.56
C GLU A 124 -2.39 10.03 -8.03
N VAL A 125 -1.29 9.92 -7.30
CA VAL A 125 -1.28 10.06 -5.84
C VAL A 125 -1.84 11.42 -5.43
N ALA A 126 -1.38 12.50 -6.06
CA ALA A 126 -1.86 13.84 -5.79
C ALA A 126 -3.36 14.00 -6.10
N ARG A 127 -3.84 13.34 -7.15
CA ARG A 127 -5.25 13.39 -7.53
C ARG A 127 -6.16 12.75 -6.47
N ILE A 128 -5.79 11.57 -5.97
CA ILE A 128 -6.62 10.81 -5.02
C ILE A 128 -6.50 11.30 -3.58
N LEU A 129 -5.41 11.97 -3.23
CA LEU A 129 -5.22 12.55 -1.90
C LEU A 129 -6.11 13.76 -1.69
N LYS A 130 -6.70 13.85 -0.52
CA LYS A 130 -7.37 15.08 -0.07
C LYS A 130 -6.35 16.20 0.09
N PRO A 131 -6.75 17.48 -0.08
CA PRO A 131 -5.85 18.60 0.17
C PRO A 131 -5.23 18.53 1.57
N SER A 132 -3.95 18.87 1.66
CA SER A 132 -3.17 18.85 2.91
C SER A 132 -2.97 17.46 3.55
N SER A 133 -3.22 16.41 2.79
CA SER A 133 -2.95 15.03 3.21
C SER A 133 -1.52 14.61 2.87
N ILE A 134 -1.11 13.44 3.35
CA ILE A 134 0.28 12.99 3.28
C ILE A 134 0.44 11.73 2.42
N PHE A 135 1.52 11.72 1.62
CA PHE A 135 2.04 10.54 0.96
C PHE A 135 3.41 10.19 1.55
N VAL A 136 3.55 8.96 2.01
CA VAL A 136 4.83 8.44 2.53
C VAL A 136 5.30 7.29 1.65
N ASN A 137 6.52 7.43 1.13
CA ASN A 137 7.19 6.37 0.36
C ASN A 137 8.52 6.02 1.01
N ILE A 138 8.77 4.73 1.17
CA ILE A 138 10.08 4.20 1.56
C ILE A 138 10.61 3.31 0.45
N SER A 139 11.78 3.65 -0.07
CA SER A 139 12.49 2.88 -1.08
C SER A 139 13.84 2.42 -0.53
N ILE A 140 14.29 1.26 -0.99
CA ILE A 140 15.63 0.77 -0.73
C ILE A 140 16.49 1.12 -1.92
N LEU A 141 17.61 1.79 -1.66
CA LEU A 141 18.63 2.07 -2.67
C LEU A 141 19.66 0.94 -2.63
N TRP A 142 19.83 0.30 -3.76
CA TRP A 142 20.80 -0.78 -3.94
C TRP A 142 22.18 -0.26 -4.35
#